data_ee3b1bcd857a48d0f5a89f2a91a58157
#
_entry.id   ee3b1bcd857a48d0f5a89f2a91a58157
#
_cell.length_a   1.000
_cell.length_b   1.000
_cell.length_c   1.000
_cell.angle_alpha   90.00
_cell.angle_beta   90.00
_cell.angle_gamma   90.00
#
_symmetry.space_group_name_H-M   'P 1'
#
loop_
_entity.id
_entity.type
_entity.pdbx_description
1 polymer ?
#
loop_
_entity_poly.entity_id
_entity_poly.type
_entity_poly.pdbx_seq_one_letter_code
_entity_poly.pdbx_strand_id
1 'polypeptide(L)'
;MIGLSALTSAKFLRLMATGIPGYDPFSTGIGFRFDEEEARKRIGFFPSVLRHVKGELGGQPFQLEPWQAAIIGNLFGWKEGAAKDAPRRYRECFDLVARKNGKTPLAGGIILCVGYCDGEPGAEIYSSAADFKQACLVFQWVAGMIRQEPILEELVQIYDGLGEKMIKWLKPNAAGKMKPTGSYYQVITTDQSAKRRSAGKHGFNTHLAVIDELHALQTGDSVEAIITSTGARRQPLIFEITTSDFEREGSVCNAKHNYAMNVRDGLVDDPRFLPVLYEVPMTDDWHNPETWTKANPNLNVSVKMEFLQREYKRACADSAYENTFRRLHLNQRTEQAVRVVPMHLWDACPPLPSPEELKGKHCIGALDLSSKRDMTAFVQYFPELNAVVPHFWVTREALEDRRRKDRVPYDVWAKDGYLHVLDSRVIDYDVVLATIKAIGKTTRMRTVAVDTWNSAYLEGKLDQLHYEVILYGQGFKSMTPAMKKFKELIIEGKLRHGGHPVLRWMAGNLAEQLDPADNTRPSRKNSGDKIDGVVALIMAIGAWQLKAPSRSVYEDRGLLRV
;
A
#
# COMPACT_ATOMS: atom_id res chain seq x y z
N MET A 1 -11.55 1.24 -36.24
CA MET A 1 -12.15 0.46 -35.13
C MET A 1 -13.65 0.40 -35.37
N ILE A 2 -14.25 -0.80 -35.44
CA ILE A 2 -15.71 -0.95 -35.46
C ILE A 2 -16.20 -0.49 -34.09
N GLY A 3 -17.08 0.52 -34.04
CA GLY A 3 -17.60 1.04 -32.77
C GLY A 3 -18.25 -0.10 -31.95
N LEU A 4 -18.08 -0.10 -30.64
CA LEU A 4 -18.64 -1.11 -29.73
C LEU A 4 -20.16 -1.29 -29.88
N SER A 5 -20.86 -0.22 -30.28
CA SER A 5 -22.29 -0.21 -30.60
C SER A 5 -22.64 -1.07 -31.84
N ALA A 6 -21.72 -1.29 -32.75
CA ALA A 6 -21.92 -2.06 -33.99
C ALA A 6 -21.54 -3.57 -33.85
N LEU A 7 -21.15 -4.03 -32.65
CA LEU A 7 -20.88 -5.44 -32.42
C LEU A 7 -22.17 -6.26 -32.56
N THR A 8 -22.09 -7.41 -33.24
CA THR A 8 -23.18 -8.42 -33.22
C THR A 8 -23.45 -8.87 -31.78
N SER A 9 -24.68 -9.30 -31.48
CA SER A 9 -25.05 -9.76 -30.13
C SER A 9 -24.09 -10.83 -29.62
N ALA A 10 -23.71 -11.81 -30.44
CA ALA A 10 -22.75 -12.86 -30.04
C ALA A 10 -21.37 -12.29 -29.63
N LYS A 11 -20.82 -11.31 -30.37
CA LYS A 11 -19.54 -10.67 -30.04
C LYS A 11 -19.66 -9.81 -28.80
N PHE A 12 -20.79 -9.13 -28.65
CA PHE A 12 -21.07 -8.29 -27.49
C PHE A 12 -21.17 -9.13 -26.21
N LEU A 13 -21.97 -10.20 -26.22
CA LEU A 13 -22.11 -11.11 -25.08
C LEU A 13 -20.78 -11.78 -24.73
N ARG A 14 -19.98 -12.15 -25.74
CA ARG A 14 -18.62 -12.65 -25.48
C ARG A 14 -17.75 -11.62 -24.76
N LEU A 15 -17.79 -10.34 -25.19
CA LEU A 15 -17.07 -9.26 -24.51
C LEU A 15 -17.54 -9.12 -23.06
N MET A 16 -18.83 -9.21 -22.77
CA MET A 16 -19.37 -9.14 -21.42
C MET A 16 -18.90 -10.32 -20.55
N ALA A 17 -18.82 -11.52 -21.12
CA ALA A 17 -18.41 -12.73 -20.41
C ALA A 17 -16.90 -12.80 -20.14
N THR A 18 -16.07 -12.30 -21.06
CA THR A 18 -14.61 -12.49 -20.99
C THR A 18 -13.83 -11.20 -20.77
N GLY A 19 -14.51 -10.06 -20.70
CA GLY A 19 -13.85 -8.76 -20.59
C GLY A 19 -13.41 -8.38 -19.18
N ILE A 20 -13.80 -9.17 -18.17
CA ILE A 20 -13.33 -9.03 -16.79
C ILE A 20 -12.30 -10.15 -16.53
N PRO A 21 -11.04 -9.83 -16.19
CA PRO A 21 -9.99 -10.83 -16.04
C PRO A 21 -10.31 -11.87 -14.97
N GLY A 22 -10.32 -13.15 -15.37
CA GLY A 22 -10.54 -14.29 -14.46
C GLY A 22 -11.95 -14.42 -13.89
N TYR A 23 -12.91 -13.58 -14.31
CA TYR A 23 -14.28 -13.59 -13.80
C TYR A 23 -15.29 -13.62 -14.94
N ASP A 24 -16.18 -14.59 -14.94
CA ASP A 24 -17.30 -14.69 -15.89
C ASP A 24 -18.62 -14.32 -15.18
N PRO A 25 -19.19 -13.13 -15.46
CA PRO A 25 -20.46 -12.71 -14.89
C PRO A 25 -21.65 -13.61 -15.20
N PHE A 26 -21.58 -14.38 -16.30
CA PHE A 26 -22.66 -15.30 -16.70
C PHE A 26 -22.64 -16.59 -15.88
N SER A 27 -21.47 -17.10 -15.53
CA SER A 27 -21.35 -18.29 -14.68
C SER A 27 -21.86 -18.04 -13.25
N THR A 28 -21.70 -16.82 -12.75
CA THR A 28 -22.15 -16.40 -11.40
C THR A 28 -23.52 -15.72 -11.41
N GLY A 29 -24.14 -15.60 -12.57
CA GLY A 29 -25.39 -14.87 -12.81
C GLY A 29 -26.68 -15.67 -12.56
N ILE A 30 -26.63 -16.80 -11.88
CA ILE A 30 -27.81 -17.64 -11.61
C ILE A 30 -28.85 -16.85 -10.81
N GLY A 31 -30.09 -16.80 -11.34
CA GLY A 31 -31.17 -15.99 -10.74
C GLY A 31 -31.21 -14.53 -11.17
N PHE A 32 -30.27 -14.07 -11.98
CA PHE A 32 -30.22 -12.74 -12.57
C PHE A 32 -30.41 -12.79 -14.07
N ARG A 33 -30.90 -11.69 -14.67
CA ARG A 33 -31.11 -11.54 -16.11
C ARG A 33 -30.14 -10.51 -16.67
N PHE A 34 -29.46 -10.86 -17.77
CA PHE A 34 -28.67 -9.88 -18.52
C PHE A 34 -29.55 -9.17 -19.55
N ASP A 35 -29.61 -7.85 -19.47
CA ASP A 35 -30.31 -6.95 -20.37
C ASP A 35 -29.32 -6.30 -21.33
N GLU A 36 -29.18 -6.87 -22.53
CA GLU A 36 -28.26 -6.41 -23.54
C GLU A 36 -28.59 -5.00 -24.03
N GLU A 37 -29.88 -4.64 -24.12
CA GLU A 37 -30.33 -3.32 -24.56
C GLU A 37 -29.89 -2.24 -23.56
N GLU A 38 -30.12 -2.47 -22.27
CA GLU A 38 -29.70 -1.55 -21.22
C GLU A 38 -28.16 -1.44 -21.16
N ALA A 39 -27.44 -2.56 -21.28
CA ALA A 39 -25.97 -2.54 -21.34
C ALA A 39 -25.46 -1.68 -22.49
N ARG A 40 -25.98 -1.90 -23.69
CA ARG A 40 -25.62 -1.11 -24.89
C ARG A 40 -25.98 0.36 -24.75
N LYS A 41 -27.13 0.68 -24.17
CA LYS A 41 -27.56 2.06 -23.89
C LYS A 41 -26.57 2.77 -22.97
N ARG A 42 -26.14 2.11 -21.88
CA ARG A 42 -25.18 2.68 -20.93
C ARG A 42 -23.79 2.85 -21.54
N ILE A 43 -23.33 1.89 -22.32
CA ILE A 43 -22.08 2.01 -23.08
C ILE A 43 -22.17 3.14 -24.08
N GLY A 44 -23.28 3.25 -24.82
CA GLY A 44 -23.53 4.28 -25.82
C GLY A 44 -23.64 5.69 -25.25
N PHE A 45 -24.03 5.85 -23.99
CA PHE A 45 -24.07 7.14 -23.30
C PHE A 45 -22.71 7.87 -23.35
N PHE A 46 -21.61 7.15 -23.15
CA PHE A 46 -20.28 7.74 -23.12
C PHE A 46 -19.93 8.46 -24.43
N PRO A 47 -19.83 7.79 -25.58
CA PRO A 47 -19.45 8.48 -26.82
C PRO A 47 -20.51 9.45 -27.35
N SER A 48 -21.78 9.23 -27.02
CA SER A 48 -22.87 10.09 -27.51
C SER A 48 -23.00 11.39 -26.75
N VAL A 49 -22.63 11.38 -25.45
CA VAL A 49 -22.92 12.51 -24.54
C VAL A 49 -21.65 13.08 -23.92
N LEU A 50 -20.62 12.25 -23.68
CA LEU A 50 -19.42 12.68 -22.95
C LEU A 50 -18.25 12.92 -23.89
N ARG A 51 -17.38 13.87 -23.50
CA ARG A 51 -16.13 14.17 -24.20
C ARG A 51 -14.95 14.11 -23.24
N HIS A 52 -13.79 13.74 -23.77
CA HIS A 52 -12.54 13.81 -23.02
C HIS A 52 -12.21 15.26 -22.65
N VAL A 53 -11.89 15.52 -21.37
CA VAL A 53 -11.68 16.88 -20.86
C VAL A 53 -10.29 17.42 -21.18
N LYS A 54 -9.26 16.56 -21.25
CA LYS A 54 -7.85 16.96 -21.38
C LYS A 54 -7.01 15.85 -22.00
N GLY A 55 -5.77 16.21 -22.39
CA GLY A 55 -4.82 15.32 -23.05
C GLY A 55 -5.00 15.27 -24.56
N GLU A 56 -4.36 14.30 -25.23
CA GLU A 56 -4.39 14.12 -26.68
C GLU A 56 -5.82 13.95 -27.25
N LEU A 57 -6.73 13.41 -26.44
CA LEU A 57 -8.12 13.18 -26.81
C LEU A 57 -9.07 14.31 -26.39
N GLY A 58 -8.56 15.39 -25.80
CA GLY A 58 -9.39 16.51 -25.32
C GLY A 58 -10.39 17.01 -26.39
N GLY A 59 -11.67 17.13 -25.99
CA GLY A 59 -12.79 17.54 -26.88
C GLY A 59 -13.33 16.42 -27.76
N GLN A 60 -12.67 15.27 -27.88
CA GLN A 60 -13.17 14.13 -28.66
C GLN A 60 -14.25 13.35 -27.88
N PRO A 61 -15.20 12.67 -28.55
CA PRO A 61 -16.15 11.79 -27.89
C PRO A 61 -15.45 10.77 -26.99
N PHE A 62 -16.01 10.52 -25.81
CA PHE A 62 -15.45 9.56 -24.88
C PHE A 62 -15.74 8.12 -25.32
N GLN A 63 -14.96 7.62 -26.28
CA GLN A 63 -15.04 6.23 -26.69
C GLN A 63 -14.52 5.32 -25.58
N LEU A 64 -15.34 4.37 -25.16
CA LEU A 64 -14.91 3.35 -24.20
C LEU A 64 -14.01 2.32 -24.88
N GLU A 65 -12.90 2.00 -24.24
CA GLU A 65 -12.11 0.83 -24.61
C GLU A 65 -12.84 -0.47 -24.25
N PRO A 66 -12.54 -1.60 -24.89
CA PRO A 66 -13.26 -2.86 -24.65
C PRO A 66 -13.36 -3.26 -23.16
N TRP A 67 -12.31 -3.08 -22.39
CA TRP A 67 -12.30 -3.36 -20.95
C TRP A 67 -13.24 -2.44 -20.16
N GLN A 68 -13.29 -1.16 -20.49
CA GLN A 68 -14.20 -0.19 -19.89
C GLN A 68 -15.66 -0.52 -20.25
N ALA A 69 -15.90 -0.89 -21.51
CA ALA A 69 -17.22 -1.31 -21.95
C ALA A 69 -17.69 -2.59 -21.26
N ALA A 70 -16.78 -3.53 -20.98
CA ALA A 70 -17.11 -4.72 -20.22
C ALA A 70 -17.51 -4.37 -18.77
N ILE A 71 -16.83 -3.44 -18.12
CA ILE A 71 -17.22 -2.95 -16.78
C ILE A 71 -18.59 -2.31 -16.82
N ILE A 72 -18.80 -1.31 -17.69
CA ILE A 72 -20.08 -0.58 -17.80
C ILE A 72 -21.23 -1.51 -18.19
N GLY A 73 -21.01 -2.37 -19.19
CA GLY A 73 -22.04 -3.32 -19.64
C GLY A 73 -22.46 -4.32 -18.56
N ASN A 74 -21.51 -4.82 -17.77
CA ASN A 74 -21.83 -5.71 -16.65
C ASN A 74 -22.48 -4.96 -15.47
N LEU A 75 -21.98 -3.79 -15.08
CA LEU A 75 -22.56 -3.00 -13.98
C LEU A 75 -24.04 -2.68 -14.21
N PHE A 76 -24.42 -2.33 -15.42
CA PHE A 76 -25.75 -1.82 -15.70
C PHE A 76 -26.67 -2.81 -16.43
N GLY A 77 -26.12 -3.79 -17.15
CA GLY A 77 -26.90 -4.75 -17.91
C GLY A 77 -27.52 -5.87 -17.06
N TRP A 78 -26.90 -6.25 -15.96
CA TRP A 78 -27.45 -7.29 -15.09
C TRP A 78 -28.57 -6.79 -14.18
N LYS A 79 -29.70 -7.50 -14.14
CA LYS A 79 -30.92 -7.14 -13.44
C LYS A 79 -31.38 -8.23 -12.47
N GLU A 80 -31.92 -7.83 -11.33
CA GLU A 80 -32.49 -8.70 -10.30
C GLU A 80 -33.99 -8.90 -10.56
N GLY A 81 -34.36 -9.95 -11.29
CA GLY A 81 -35.74 -10.25 -11.65
C GLY A 81 -36.11 -9.93 -13.10
N ALA A 82 -37.34 -10.28 -13.46
CA ALA A 82 -37.83 -10.22 -14.86
C ALA A 82 -38.40 -8.85 -15.27
N ALA A 83 -38.77 -7.98 -14.29
CA ALA A 83 -39.37 -6.68 -14.59
C ALA A 83 -38.41 -5.78 -15.39
N LYS A 84 -38.96 -4.96 -16.29
CA LYS A 84 -38.17 -4.04 -17.11
C LYS A 84 -37.38 -3.04 -16.26
N ASP A 85 -37.98 -2.57 -15.15
CA ASP A 85 -37.41 -1.63 -14.19
C ASP A 85 -36.72 -2.34 -13.00
N ALA A 86 -36.42 -3.65 -13.13
CA ALA A 86 -35.75 -4.41 -12.09
C ALA A 86 -34.41 -3.76 -11.67
N PRO A 87 -34.08 -3.77 -10.39
CA PRO A 87 -32.85 -3.16 -9.92
C PRO A 87 -31.62 -3.87 -10.49
N ARG A 88 -30.50 -3.15 -10.55
CA ARG A 88 -29.23 -3.73 -11.00
C ARG A 88 -28.77 -4.84 -10.02
N ARG A 89 -28.09 -5.85 -10.56
CA ARG A 89 -27.46 -6.92 -9.80
C ARG A 89 -26.32 -6.42 -8.94
N TYR A 90 -25.31 -5.78 -9.58
CA TYR A 90 -24.09 -5.35 -8.91
C TYR A 90 -24.33 -4.11 -8.04
N ARG A 91 -23.94 -4.24 -6.76
CA ARG A 91 -24.04 -3.18 -5.75
C ARG A 91 -22.68 -2.62 -5.38
N GLU A 92 -21.63 -3.37 -5.64
CA GLU A 92 -20.26 -2.99 -5.37
C GLU A 92 -19.37 -3.45 -6.53
N CYS A 93 -18.40 -2.62 -6.88
CA CYS A 93 -17.37 -2.92 -7.88
C CYS A 93 -16.02 -2.46 -7.35
N PHE A 94 -15.08 -3.37 -7.28
CA PHE A 94 -13.70 -3.08 -6.95
C PHE A 94 -12.86 -3.14 -8.23
N ASP A 95 -12.39 -1.97 -8.71
CA ASP A 95 -11.62 -1.80 -9.94
C ASP A 95 -10.15 -1.52 -9.63
N LEU A 96 -9.35 -2.59 -9.63
CA LEU A 96 -7.90 -2.56 -9.49
C LEU A 96 -7.26 -2.49 -10.87
N VAL A 97 -6.81 -1.33 -11.28
CA VAL A 97 -6.10 -1.14 -12.54
C VAL A 97 -4.91 -0.18 -12.38
N ALA A 98 -3.79 -0.44 -13.06
CA ALA A 98 -2.55 0.31 -12.91
C ALA A 98 -2.72 1.80 -13.22
N ARG A 99 -1.78 2.64 -12.76
CA ARG A 99 -1.78 4.08 -13.00
C ARG A 99 -1.81 4.41 -14.51
N LYS A 100 -2.45 5.54 -14.85
CA LYS A 100 -2.57 6.09 -16.22
C LYS A 100 -3.48 5.32 -17.17
N ASN A 101 -4.20 4.28 -16.71
CA ASN A 101 -5.16 3.55 -17.52
C ASN A 101 -6.55 4.22 -17.64
N GLY A 102 -6.75 5.42 -17.16
CA GLY A 102 -8.01 6.16 -17.36
C GLY A 102 -9.11 5.91 -16.33
N LYS A 103 -8.74 5.46 -15.11
CA LYS A 103 -9.69 5.23 -13.98
C LYS A 103 -10.56 6.44 -13.66
N THR A 104 -9.94 7.58 -13.39
CA THR A 104 -10.63 8.80 -12.93
C THR A 104 -11.61 9.36 -13.98
N PRO A 105 -11.26 9.44 -15.29
CA PRO A 105 -12.24 9.76 -16.33
C PRO A 105 -13.42 8.79 -16.39
N LEU A 106 -13.17 7.48 -16.30
CA LEU A 106 -14.23 6.45 -16.28
C LEU A 106 -15.17 6.66 -15.09
N ALA A 107 -14.63 6.88 -13.90
CA ALA A 107 -15.39 7.18 -12.69
C ALA A 107 -16.25 8.43 -12.84
N GLY A 108 -15.71 9.50 -13.44
CA GLY A 108 -16.48 10.70 -13.78
C GLY A 108 -17.65 10.42 -14.73
N GLY A 109 -17.42 9.60 -15.75
CA GLY A 109 -18.46 9.16 -16.68
C GLY A 109 -19.54 8.30 -16.00
N ILE A 110 -19.18 7.43 -15.04
CA ILE A 110 -20.13 6.65 -14.25
C ILE A 110 -21.01 7.57 -13.40
N ILE A 111 -20.45 8.59 -12.76
CA ILE A 111 -21.21 9.59 -12.00
C ILE A 111 -22.27 10.25 -12.86
N LEU A 112 -21.91 10.68 -14.07
CA LEU A 112 -22.84 11.30 -15.00
C LEU A 112 -23.87 10.30 -15.54
N CYS A 113 -23.45 9.10 -15.91
CA CYS A 113 -24.34 8.04 -16.36
C CYS A 113 -25.40 7.69 -15.31
N VAL A 114 -25.02 7.55 -14.03
CA VAL A 114 -25.97 7.32 -12.94
C VAL A 114 -26.86 8.53 -12.70
N GLY A 115 -26.28 9.73 -12.64
CA GLY A 115 -27.03 10.97 -12.38
C GLY A 115 -28.11 11.29 -13.41
N TYR A 116 -27.86 10.96 -14.69
CA TYR A 116 -28.82 11.24 -15.77
C TYR A 116 -29.70 10.05 -16.16
N CYS A 117 -29.22 8.81 -15.96
CA CYS A 117 -29.90 7.65 -16.55
C CYS A 117 -30.56 6.71 -15.53
N ASP A 118 -30.26 6.78 -14.24
CA ASP A 118 -30.88 5.88 -13.24
C ASP A 118 -32.29 6.25 -12.85
N GLY A 119 -32.67 7.54 -13.02
CA GLY A 119 -34.01 8.00 -12.66
C GLY A 119 -34.33 7.95 -11.17
N GLU A 120 -33.33 7.81 -10.30
CA GLU A 120 -33.52 7.73 -8.85
C GLU A 120 -33.91 9.11 -8.28
N PRO A 121 -35.09 9.25 -7.65
CA PRO A 121 -35.49 10.54 -7.06
C PRO A 121 -34.60 10.89 -5.85
N GLY A 122 -34.09 12.13 -5.82
CA GLY A 122 -33.24 12.59 -4.74
C GLY A 122 -31.98 11.76 -4.60
N ALA A 123 -31.34 11.37 -5.71
CA ALA A 123 -30.09 10.61 -5.71
C ALA A 123 -28.96 11.40 -5.05
N GLU A 124 -28.37 10.82 -4.02
CA GLU A 124 -27.17 11.32 -3.38
C GLU A 124 -25.95 10.61 -3.96
N ILE A 125 -25.13 11.36 -4.70
CA ILE A 125 -23.93 10.82 -5.34
C ILE A 125 -22.71 11.45 -4.70
N TYR A 126 -21.71 10.63 -4.36
CA TYR A 126 -20.51 11.10 -3.69
C TYR A 126 -19.24 10.63 -4.41
N SER A 127 -18.19 11.45 -4.39
CA SER A 127 -16.83 10.99 -4.60
C SER A 127 -15.99 11.25 -3.35
N SER A 128 -15.13 10.29 -3.02
CA SER A 128 -14.28 10.31 -1.82
C SER A 128 -12.87 9.87 -2.16
N ALA A 129 -11.87 10.46 -1.50
CA ALA A 129 -10.47 10.04 -1.52
C ALA A 129 -9.82 10.36 -0.17
N ALA A 130 -8.54 9.97 0.01
CA ALA A 130 -7.80 10.20 1.24
C ALA A 130 -7.70 11.69 1.62
N ASP A 131 -7.54 12.56 0.64
CA ASP A 131 -7.52 14.01 0.83
C ASP A 131 -8.48 14.74 -0.14
N PHE A 132 -8.81 16.00 0.21
CA PHE A 132 -9.77 16.80 -0.56
C PHE A 132 -9.28 17.13 -1.98
N LYS A 133 -7.97 17.34 -2.17
CA LYS A 133 -7.43 17.67 -3.49
C LYS A 133 -7.57 16.50 -4.44
N GLN A 134 -7.31 15.29 -3.96
CA GLN A 134 -7.51 14.06 -4.75
C GLN A 134 -8.98 13.82 -5.05
N ALA A 135 -9.87 13.94 -4.06
CA ALA A 135 -11.32 13.82 -4.30
C ALA A 135 -11.85 14.84 -5.32
N CYS A 136 -11.26 16.05 -5.36
CA CYS A 136 -11.56 17.06 -6.37
C CYS A 136 -11.12 16.69 -7.79
N LEU A 137 -10.22 15.72 -7.99
CA LEU A 137 -9.83 15.29 -9.34
C LEU A 137 -11.01 14.67 -10.09
N VAL A 138 -11.79 13.83 -9.43
CA VAL A 138 -13.02 13.26 -10.03
C VAL A 138 -14.00 14.38 -10.37
N PHE A 139 -14.21 15.33 -9.46
CA PHE A 139 -15.09 16.48 -9.70
C PHE A 139 -14.67 17.32 -10.93
N GLN A 140 -13.36 17.55 -11.10
CA GLN A 140 -12.85 18.28 -12.27
C GLN A 140 -13.19 17.59 -13.60
N TRP A 141 -13.12 16.24 -13.62
CA TRP A 141 -13.53 15.47 -14.79
C TRP A 141 -15.03 15.58 -15.03
N VAL A 142 -15.86 15.40 -13.99
CA VAL A 142 -17.32 15.50 -14.08
C VAL A 142 -17.74 16.90 -14.57
N ALA A 143 -17.28 17.95 -13.91
CA ALA A 143 -17.60 19.33 -14.29
C ALA A 143 -17.06 19.69 -15.68
N GLY A 144 -15.87 19.20 -16.04
CA GLY A 144 -15.29 19.41 -17.36
C GLY A 144 -16.07 18.72 -18.48
N MET A 145 -16.58 17.51 -18.27
CA MET A 145 -17.43 16.80 -19.22
C MET A 145 -18.77 17.54 -19.42
N ILE A 146 -19.38 18.01 -18.33
CA ILE A 146 -20.64 18.77 -18.39
C ILE A 146 -20.45 20.06 -19.22
N ARG A 147 -19.40 20.85 -18.91
CA ARG A 147 -19.13 22.14 -19.60
C ARG A 147 -18.83 22.01 -21.09
N GLN A 148 -18.52 20.81 -21.58
CA GLN A 148 -18.29 20.54 -23.00
C GLN A 148 -19.56 20.14 -23.76
N GLU A 149 -20.67 19.89 -23.06
CA GLU A 149 -21.93 19.46 -23.66
C GLU A 149 -23.07 20.38 -23.18
N PRO A 150 -23.52 21.34 -24.01
CA PRO A 150 -24.51 22.33 -23.59
C PRO A 150 -25.79 21.74 -23.02
N ILE A 151 -26.26 20.60 -23.57
CA ILE A 151 -27.48 19.93 -23.09
C ILE A 151 -27.30 19.46 -21.62
N LEU A 152 -26.12 18.99 -21.26
CA LEU A 152 -25.85 18.60 -19.87
C LEU A 152 -25.72 19.83 -18.96
N GLU A 153 -25.10 20.90 -19.45
CA GLU A 153 -24.87 22.12 -18.66
C GLU A 153 -26.19 22.80 -18.30
N GLU A 154 -27.16 22.81 -19.20
CA GLU A 154 -28.50 23.37 -18.94
C GLU A 154 -29.27 22.61 -17.86
N LEU A 155 -28.99 21.34 -17.66
CA LEU A 155 -29.67 20.45 -16.71
C LEU A 155 -29.03 20.39 -15.30
N VAL A 156 -28.01 21.22 -15.04
CA VAL A 156 -27.32 21.21 -13.73
C VAL A 156 -26.99 22.63 -13.25
N GLN A 157 -26.73 22.70 -11.94
CA GLN A 157 -26.09 23.85 -11.31
C GLN A 157 -24.79 23.39 -10.66
N ILE A 158 -23.64 23.94 -11.09
CA ILE A 158 -22.32 23.61 -10.64
C ILE A 158 -21.87 24.61 -9.58
N TYR A 159 -21.49 24.10 -8.39
CA TYR A 159 -20.86 24.86 -7.32
C TYR A 159 -19.38 24.44 -7.27
N ASP A 160 -18.50 25.34 -7.68
CA ASP A 160 -17.05 25.06 -7.82
C ASP A 160 -16.22 26.06 -6.98
N GLY A 161 -16.71 26.43 -5.79
CA GLY A 161 -16.02 27.31 -4.84
C GLY A 161 -14.89 26.63 -4.08
N LEU A 162 -14.10 27.43 -3.34
CA LEU A 162 -12.95 26.94 -2.58
C LEU A 162 -13.30 25.91 -1.47
N GLY A 163 -14.51 25.95 -0.94
CA GLY A 163 -14.94 25.08 0.16
C GLY A 163 -16.03 24.08 -0.19
N GLU A 164 -16.61 24.15 -1.39
CA GLU A 164 -17.71 23.28 -1.79
C GLU A 164 -17.54 22.87 -3.26
N LYS A 165 -17.59 21.56 -3.50
CA LYS A 165 -17.59 20.94 -4.81
C LYS A 165 -18.85 20.11 -4.93
N MET A 166 -19.89 20.70 -5.59
CA MET A 166 -21.21 20.08 -5.70
C MET A 166 -21.82 20.37 -7.07
N ILE A 167 -22.62 19.43 -7.58
CA ILE A 167 -23.43 19.56 -8.78
C ILE A 167 -24.85 19.16 -8.42
N LYS A 168 -25.84 20.03 -8.68
CA LYS A 168 -27.27 19.75 -8.47
C LYS A 168 -27.95 19.56 -9.81
N TRP A 169 -28.72 18.47 -9.95
CA TRP A 169 -29.52 18.24 -11.14
C TRP A 169 -30.79 19.08 -11.12
N LEU A 170 -31.13 19.63 -12.27
CA LEU A 170 -32.28 20.47 -12.48
C LEU A 170 -33.27 19.78 -13.43
N LYS A 171 -34.54 20.16 -13.32
CA LYS A 171 -35.59 19.81 -14.28
C LYS A 171 -36.52 21.01 -14.51
N PRO A 172 -37.11 21.15 -15.71
CA PRO A 172 -38.14 22.19 -15.95
C PRO A 172 -39.39 21.87 -15.13
N ASN A 173 -39.98 22.91 -14.52
CA ASN A 173 -41.32 22.81 -13.93
C ASN A 173 -42.39 23.05 -15.01
N ALA A 174 -43.68 23.03 -14.65
CA ALA A 174 -44.80 23.25 -15.56
C ALA A 174 -44.76 24.62 -16.28
N ALA A 175 -44.04 25.61 -15.74
CA ALA A 175 -43.83 26.92 -16.35
C ALA A 175 -42.50 27.02 -17.15
N GLY A 176 -41.79 25.89 -17.38
CA GLY A 176 -40.53 25.86 -18.10
C GLY A 176 -39.32 26.35 -17.29
N LYS A 177 -39.49 26.77 -16.03
CA LYS A 177 -38.38 27.22 -15.18
C LYS A 177 -37.63 26.04 -14.57
N MET A 178 -36.32 26.04 -14.72
CA MET A 178 -35.45 25.00 -14.12
C MET A 178 -35.47 25.04 -12.59
N LYS A 179 -35.69 23.88 -11.97
CA LYS A 179 -35.72 23.70 -10.51
C LYS A 179 -34.89 22.48 -10.11
N PRO A 180 -34.26 22.48 -8.91
CA PRO A 180 -33.55 21.31 -8.40
C PRO A 180 -34.47 20.08 -8.32
N THR A 181 -33.96 18.92 -8.73
CA THR A 181 -34.64 17.62 -8.62
C THR A 181 -34.58 17.03 -7.22
N GLY A 182 -33.72 17.57 -6.37
CA GLY A 182 -33.29 16.96 -5.10
C GLY A 182 -32.07 16.07 -5.25
N SER A 183 -31.71 15.66 -6.45
CA SER A 183 -30.50 14.87 -6.72
C SER A 183 -29.27 15.76 -6.77
N TYR A 184 -28.15 15.28 -6.23
CA TYR A 184 -26.88 16.00 -6.26
C TYR A 184 -25.67 15.08 -6.26
N TYR A 185 -24.56 15.59 -6.76
CA TYR A 185 -23.23 15.03 -6.62
C TYR A 185 -22.38 15.94 -5.74
N GLN A 186 -21.67 15.39 -4.75
CA GLN A 186 -20.82 16.14 -3.83
C GLN A 186 -19.50 15.42 -3.56
N VAL A 187 -18.41 16.21 -3.48
CA VAL A 187 -17.12 15.74 -3.00
C VAL A 187 -17.11 15.67 -1.47
N ILE A 188 -16.72 14.53 -0.92
CA ILE A 188 -16.52 14.34 0.51
C ILE A 188 -15.10 13.88 0.78
N THR A 189 -14.61 14.05 2.01
CA THR A 189 -13.28 13.58 2.42
C THR A 189 -13.38 12.55 3.50
N THR A 190 -12.40 11.64 3.51
CA THR A 190 -12.23 10.65 4.57
C THR A 190 -11.28 11.14 5.68
N ASP A 191 -10.67 12.33 5.52
CA ASP A 191 -9.71 12.87 6.47
C ASP A 191 -10.35 13.13 7.84
N GLN A 192 -9.73 12.60 8.89
CA GLN A 192 -10.16 12.78 10.27
C GLN A 192 -10.04 14.23 10.77
N SER A 193 -9.19 15.07 10.16
CA SER A 193 -9.10 16.51 10.49
C SER A 193 -10.38 17.28 10.14
N ALA A 194 -11.21 16.73 9.28
CA ALA A 194 -12.56 17.21 8.98
C ALA A 194 -13.59 16.91 10.09
N LYS A 195 -13.19 16.33 11.22
CA LYS A 195 -14.08 16.00 12.36
C LYS A 195 -14.93 17.18 12.85
N ARG A 196 -14.52 18.42 12.63
CA ARG A 196 -15.31 19.63 12.97
C ARG A 196 -16.51 19.87 12.06
N ARG A 197 -16.57 19.25 10.85
CA ARG A 197 -17.71 19.34 9.92
C ARG A 197 -18.51 18.04 9.80
N SER A 198 -18.09 16.97 10.45
CA SER A 198 -18.63 15.62 10.29
C SER A 198 -19.66 15.20 11.33
N ALA A 199 -20.35 16.15 11.99
CA ALA A 199 -21.54 15.82 12.77
C ALA A 199 -22.68 15.19 11.92
N GLY A 200 -22.46 15.02 10.61
CA GLY A 200 -23.44 14.49 9.66
C GLY A 200 -23.08 13.19 8.92
N LYS A 201 -21.97 12.50 9.25
CA LYS A 201 -21.61 11.25 8.54
C LYS A 201 -22.63 10.11 8.69
N HIS A 202 -23.49 10.14 9.69
CA HIS A 202 -24.58 9.16 9.89
C HIS A 202 -25.89 9.54 9.19
N GLY A 203 -25.90 10.58 8.37
CA GLY A 203 -27.08 11.06 7.64
C GLY A 203 -27.04 10.85 6.13
N PHE A 204 -26.04 10.17 5.58
CA PHE A 204 -25.95 9.88 4.14
C PHE A 204 -27.03 8.84 3.75
N ASN A 205 -27.58 9.03 2.54
CA ASN A 205 -28.47 8.08 1.88
C ASN A 205 -27.93 7.83 0.47
N THR A 206 -26.81 7.14 0.40
CA THR A 206 -25.96 7.03 -0.79
C THR A 206 -26.60 6.21 -1.88
N HIS A 207 -26.77 6.81 -3.08
CA HIS A 207 -27.15 6.11 -4.30
C HIS A 207 -25.93 5.66 -5.12
N LEU A 208 -24.92 6.51 -5.24
CA LEU A 208 -23.61 6.14 -5.79
C LEU A 208 -22.50 6.74 -4.93
N ALA A 209 -21.50 5.94 -4.60
CA ALA A 209 -20.22 6.45 -4.12
C ALA A 209 -19.08 5.97 -5.01
N VAL A 210 -18.23 6.90 -5.42
CA VAL A 210 -16.94 6.63 -6.07
C VAL A 210 -15.85 6.86 -5.03
N ILE A 211 -15.09 5.81 -4.71
CA ILE A 211 -13.97 5.87 -3.76
C ILE A 211 -12.68 5.76 -4.57
N ASP A 212 -11.96 6.89 -4.70
CA ASP A 212 -10.73 6.98 -5.48
C ASP A 212 -9.49 6.77 -4.61
N GLU A 213 -8.51 6.07 -5.16
CA GLU A 213 -7.22 5.78 -4.51
C GLU A 213 -7.38 5.10 -3.14
N LEU A 214 -8.17 4.02 -3.08
CA LEU A 214 -8.48 3.28 -1.85
C LEU A 214 -7.21 2.87 -1.09
N HIS A 215 -6.09 2.60 -1.80
CA HIS A 215 -4.79 2.29 -1.19
C HIS A 215 -4.21 3.42 -0.33
N ALA A 216 -4.64 4.66 -0.53
CA ALA A 216 -4.16 5.81 0.24
C ALA A 216 -4.90 5.99 1.58
N LEU A 217 -6.00 5.26 1.81
CA LEU A 217 -6.77 5.36 3.04
C LEU A 217 -6.06 4.68 4.21
N GLN A 218 -6.03 5.37 5.36
CA GLN A 218 -5.38 4.84 6.57
C GLN A 218 -6.32 3.95 7.41
N THR A 219 -7.64 4.24 7.39
CA THR A 219 -8.66 3.50 8.16
C THR A 219 -9.88 3.21 7.31
N GLY A 220 -10.63 2.15 7.66
CA GLY A 220 -11.85 1.73 6.98
C GLY A 220 -13.12 2.51 7.37
N ASP A 221 -13.10 3.24 8.49
CA ASP A 221 -14.30 3.80 9.13
C ASP A 221 -15.17 4.64 8.18
N SER A 222 -14.52 5.44 7.32
CA SER A 222 -15.24 6.30 6.38
C SER A 222 -15.80 5.53 5.18
N VAL A 223 -15.12 4.48 4.75
CA VAL A 223 -15.59 3.58 3.69
C VAL A 223 -16.79 2.78 4.20
N GLU A 224 -16.70 2.23 5.40
CA GLU A 224 -17.81 1.52 6.05
C GLU A 224 -19.03 2.43 6.28
N ALA A 225 -18.83 3.68 6.69
CA ALA A 225 -19.92 4.65 6.85
C ALA A 225 -20.65 4.93 5.52
N ILE A 226 -19.91 5.00 4.41
CA ILE A 226 -20.49 5.17 3.06
C ILE A 226 -21.24 3.89 2.66
N ILE A 227 -20.63 2.71 2.79
CA ILE A 227 -21.24 1.42 2.43
C ILE A 227 -22.53 1.20 3.22
N THR A 228 -22.51 1.41 4.52
CA THR A 228 -23.68 1.22 5.40
C THR A 228 -24.80 2.23 5.14
N SER A 229 -24.49 3.40 4.54
CA SER A 229 -25.49 4.42 4.20
C SER A 229 -26.36 4.08 2.97
N THR A 230 -26.06 3.00 2.28
CA THR A 230 -26.77 2.58 1.05
C THR A 230 -28.09 1.86 1.31
N GLY A 231 -28.35 1.43 2.55
CA GLY A 231 -29.41 0.49 2.92
C GLY A 231 -30.85 0.91 2.56
N ALA A 232 -31.13 2.20 2.39
CA ALA A 232 -32.45 2.70 2.02
C ALA A 232 -32.66 2.85 0.49
N ARG A 233 -31.64 2.61 -0.33
CA ARG A 233 -31.71 2.74 -1.77
C ARG A 233 -32.07 1.44 -2.46
N ARG A 234 -32.87 1.52 -3.51
CA ARG A 234 -33.31 0.35 -4.28
C ARG A 234 -32.17 -0.30 -5.04
N GLN A 235 -31.27 0.50 -5.62
CA GLN A 235 -30.15 0.04 -6.47
C GLN A 235 -28.88 0.88 -6.28
N PRO A 236 -28.34 0.95 -5.06
CA PRO A 236 -27.13 1.70 -4.82
C PRO A 236 -25.92 1.08 -5.55
N LEU A 237 -24.87 1.86 -5.72
CA LEU A 237 -23.59 1.39 -6.27
C LEU A 237 -22.42 2.01 -5.50
N ILE A 238 -21.52 1.16 -5.03
CA ILE A 238 -20.19 1.55 -4.56
C ILE A 238 -19.19 1.19 -5.64
N PHE A 239 -18.46 2.17 -6.14
CA PHE A 239 -17.46 2.00 -7.18
C PHE A 239 -16.09 2.40 -6.64
N GLU A 240 -15.28 1.42 -6.30
CA GLU A 240 -13.95 1.58 -5.72
C GLU A 240 -12.88 1.47 -6.80
N ILE A 241 -12.02 2.49 -6.92
CA ILE A 241 -10.94 2.50 -7.89
C ILE A 241 -9.60 2.70 -7.21
N THR A 242 -8.62 1.88 -7.55
CA THR A 242 -7.32 1.91 -6.88
C THR A 242 -6.19 1.28 -7.71
N THR A 243 -4.97 1.47 -7.26
CA THR A 243 -3.82 0.60 -7.55
C THR A 243 -3.52 -0.25 -6.33
N SER A 244 -2.64 -1.24 -6.45
CA SER A 244 -2.21 -2.08 -5.32
C SER A 244 -1.64 -1.25 -4.18
N ASP A 245 -1.94 -1.66 -2.96
CA ASP A 245 -1.30 -1.17 -1.74
C ASP A 245 -0.04 -1.99 -1.42
N PHE A 246 0.74 -1.55 -0.44
CA PHE A 246 1.73 -2.37 0.22
C PHE A 246 1.05 -3.45 1.06
N GLU A 247 1.74 -4.58 1.25
CA GLU A 247 1.32 -5.56 2.25
C GLU A 247 1.51 -4.93 3.64
N ARG A 248 0.42 -4.57 4.27
CA ARG A 248 0.38 -4.00 5.62
C ARG A 248 -0.88 -4.45 6.35
N GLU A 249 -0.74 -4.71 7.64
CA GLU A 249 -1.86 -5.06 8.50
C GLU A 249 -2.87 -3.90 8.57
N GLY A 250 -4.17 -4.22 8.56
CA GLY A 250 -5.24 -3.23 8.64
C GLY A 250 -5.48 -2.41 7.38
N SER A 251 -4.83 -2.74 6.25
CA SER A 251 -5.11 -2.06 4.98
C SER A 251 -6.50 -2.44 4.45
N VAL A 252 -7.35 -1.44 4.33
CA VAL A 252 -8.69 -1.58 3.71
C VAL A 252 -8.56 -2.04 2.26
N CYS A 253 -7.59 -1.48 1.52
CA CYS A 253 -7.33 -1.86 0.14
C CYS A 253 -6.93 -3.33 0.02
N ASN A 254 -6.03 -3.83 0.89
CA ASN A 254 -5.62 -5.24 0.89
C ASN A 254 -6.77 -6.17 1.27
N ALA A 255 -7.61 -5.79 2.25
CA ALA A 255 -8.78 -6.55 2.63
C ALA A 255 -9.78 -6.68 1.46
N LYS A 256 -10.07 -5.56 0.77
CA LYS A 256 -10.94 -5.55 -0.42
C LYS A 256 -10.34 -6.32 -1.59
N HIS A 257 -9.04 -6.18 -1.84
CA HIS A 257 -8.35 -6.94 -2.88
C HIS A 257 -8.43 -8.46 -2.62
N ASN A 258 -8.18 -8.90 -1.38
CA ASN A 258 -8.33 -10.31 -1.01
C ASN A 258 -9.77 -10.79 -1.18
N TYR A 259 -10.75 -9.97 -0.79
CA TYR A 259 -12.17 -10.28 -0.99
C TYR A 259 -12.50 -10.42 -2.48
N ALA A 260 -12.06 -9.47 -3.30
CA ALA A 260 -12.26 -9.50 -4.75
C ALA A 260 -11.63 -10.73 -5.41
N MET A 261 -10.41 -11.12 -5.00
CA MET A 261 -9.78 -12.37 -5.45
C MET A 261 -10.62 -13.59 -5.06
N ASN A 262 -11.10 -13.66 -3.83
CA ASN A 262 -11.91 -14.77 -3.36
C ASN A 262 -13.25 -14.89 -4.12
N VAL A 263 -13.89 -13.76 -4.46
CA VAL A 263 -15.10 -13.75 -5.30
C VAL A 263 -14.78 -14.17 -6.73
N ARG A 264 -13.70 -13.63 -7.32
CA ARG A 264 -13.24 -14.02 -8.67
C ARG A 264 -12.96 -15.52 -8.77
N ASP A 265 -12.31 -16.08 -7.77
CA ASP A 265 -11.85 -17.47 -7.76
C ASP A 265 -12.96 -18.44 -7.25
N GLY A 266 -14.17 -17.92 -6.95
CA GLY A 266 -15.32 -18.71 -6.51
C GLY A 266 -15.22 -19.25 -5.08
N LEU A 267 -14.29 -18.73 -4.27
CA LEU A 267 -14.14 -19.07 -2.85
C LEU A 267 -15.18 -18.36 -1.95
N VAL A 268 -15.70 -17.24 -2.42
CA VAL A 268 -16.79 -16.48 -1.80
C VAL A 268 -17.90 -16.29 -2.82
N ASP A 269 -19.09 -16.73 -2.47
CA ASP A 269 -20.30 -16.52 -3.30
C ASP A 269 -20.92 -15.16 -2.96
N ASP A 270 -20.53 -14.11 -3.71
CA ASP A 270 -21.18 -12.81 -3.67
C ASP A 270 -21.57 -12.35 -5.08
N PRO A 271 -22.78 -12.70 -5.52
CA PRO A 271 -23.23 -12.37 -6.86
C PRO A 271 -23.46 -10.88 -7.10
N ARG A 272 -23.45 -10.04 -6.04
CA ARG A 272 -23.64 -8.59 -6.13
C ARG A 272 -22.35 -7.78 -6.14
N PHE A 273 -21.21 -8.45 -6.01
CA PHE A 273 -19.88 -7.85 -6.09
C PHE A 273 -19.25 -8.09 -7.45
N LEU A 274 -18.71 -7.06 -8.10
CA LEU A 274 -17.99 -7.16 -9.38
C LEU A 274 -16.48 -7.01 -9.13
N PRO A 275 -15.69 -8.10 -9.18
CA PRO A 275 -14.23 -8.05 -9.02
C PRO A 275 -13.56 -7.72 -10.36
N VAL A 276 -12.99 -6.54 -10.49
CA VAL A 276 -12.22 -6.12 -11.67
C VAL A 276 -10.74 -6.01 -11.29
N LEU A 277 -9.95 -7.03 -11.63
CA LEU A 277 -8.57 -7.15 -11.19
C LEU A 277 -7.61 -7.19 -12.38
N TYR A 278 -7.07 -6.03 -12.79
CA TYR A 278 -6.01 -5.90 -13.78
C TYR A 278 -4.65 -5.84 -13.05
N GLU A 279 -4.03 -7.00 -12.88
CA GLU A 279 -2.79 -7.15 -12.14
C GLU A 279 -1.85 -8.15 -12.81
N VAL A 280 -0.55 -8.00 -12.62
CA VAL A 280 0.45 -9.01 -12.95
C VAL A 280 0.57 -9.95 -11.74
N PRO A 281 0.24 -11.24 -11.85
CA PRO A 281 0.40 -12.19 -10.77
C PRO A 281 1.81 -12.17 -10.18
N MET A 282 1.95 -12.40 -8.87
CA MET A 282 3.27 -12.46 -8.21
C MET A 282 4.15 -13.60 -8.73
N THR A 283 3.55 -14.62 -9.33
CA THR A 283 4.23 -15.77 -9.97
C THR A 283 4.83 -15.43 -11.34
N ASP A 284 4.38 -14.35 -11.96
CA ASP A 284 4.85 -13.93 -13.28
C ASP A 284 6.14 -13.11 -13.16
N ASP A 285 7.00 -13.28 -14.16
CA ASP A 285 8.22 -12.50 -14.26
C ASP A 285 7.90 -11.03 -14.61
N TRP A 286 8.07 -10.13 -13.65
CA TRP A 286 7.84 -8.71 -13.84
C TRP A 286 8.90 -8.02 -14.73
N HIS A 287 10.00 -8.70 -15.04
CA HIS A 287 11.01 -8.25 -15.99
C HIS A 287 10.57 -8.45 -17.45
N ASN A 288 9.60 -9.35 -17.70
CA ASN A 288 9.08 -9.59 -19.04
C ASN A 288 8.02 -8.54 -19.41
N PRO A 289 8.24 -7.66 -20.43
CA PRO A 289 7.27 -6.66 -20.85
C PRO A 289 5.91 -7.20 -21.30
N GLU A 290 5.84 -8.46 -21.76
CA GLU A 290 4.57 -9.09 -22.17
C GLU A 290 3.60 -9.23 -21.00
N THR A 291 4.12 -9.46 -19.79
CA THR A 291 3.29 -9.61 -18.59
C THR A 291 2.64 -8.27 -18.18
N TRP A 292 3.23 -7.12 -18.54
CA TRP A 292 2.73 -5.81 -18.16
C TRP A 292 1.35 -5.48 -18.73
N THR A 293 0.97 -6.13 -19.84
CA THR A 293 -0.36 -6.00 -20.46
C THR A 293 -1.48 -6.42 -19.53
N LYS A 294 -1.21 -7.38 -18.62
CA LYS A 294 -2.20 -7.89 -17.66
C LYS A 294 -2.69 -6.80 -16.69
N ALA A 295 -1.83 -5.85 -16.32
CA ALA A 295 -2.15 -4.73 -15.44
C ALA A 295 -2.54 -3.45 -16.20
N ASN A 296 -2.24 -3.38 -17.50
CA ASN A 296 -2.38 -2.17 -18.31
C ASN A 296 -3.30 -2.40 -19.52
N PRO A 297 -4.62 -2.51 -19.32
CA PRO A 297 -5.55 -2.75 -20.42
C PRO A 297 -5.63 -1.59 -21.43
N ASN A 298 -5.16 -0.38 -21.06
CA ASN A 298 -5.05 0.81 -21.91
C ASN A 298 -3.64 1.01 -22.49
N LEU A 299 -2.82 -0.05 -22.53
CA LEU A 299 -1.48 0.04 -23.09
C LEU A 299 -1.54 0.49 -24.57
N ASN A 300 -0.67 1.44 -24.93
CA ASN A 300 -0.60 2.14 -26.21
C ASN A 300 -1.81 3.05 -26.54
N VAL A 301 -2.81 3.12 -25.66
CA VAL A 301 -3.88 4.13 -25.72
C VAL A 301 -3.49 5.30 -24.79
N SER A 302 -3.69 5.16 -23.49
CA SER A 302 -3.32 6.19 -22.50
C SER A 302 -1.99 5.92 -21.79
N VAL A 303 -1.55 4.66 -21.73
CA VAL A 303 -0.26 4.24 -21.21
C VAL A 303 0.66 3.90 -22.37
N LYS A 304 1.74 4.65 -22.56
CA LYS A 304 2.70 4.38 -23.65
C LYS A 304 3.72 3.33 -23.17
N MET A 305 4.04 2.34 -24.03
CA MET A 305 5.05 1.32 -23.73
C MET A 305 6.41 1.92 -23.41
N GLU A 306 6.82 2.96 -24.13
CA GLU A 306 8.08 3.67 -23.89
C GLU A 306 8.16 4.24 -22.46
N PHE A 307 7.04 4.77 -21.95
CA PHE A 307 6.96 5.24 -20.56
C PHE A 307 7.21 4.09 -19.57
N LEU A 308 6.53 2.95 -19.74
CA LEU A 308 6.72 1.79 -18.86
C LEU A 308 8.16 1.26 -18.92
N GLN A 309 8.76 1.19 -20.10
CA GLN A 309 10.15 0.76 -20.27
C GLN A 309 11.14 1.70 -19.56
N ARG A 310 10.90 3.01 -19.58
CA ARG A 310 11.71 3.97 -18.84
C ARG A 310 11.59 3.78 -17.33
N GLU A 311 10.38 3.65 -16.83
CA GLU A 311 10.13 3.41 -15.39
C GLU A 311 10.70 2.05 -14.93
N TYR A 312 10.63 1.03 -15.79
CA TYR A 312 11.26 -0.28 -15.57
C TYR A 312 12.78 -0.18 -15.44
N LYS A 313 13.46 0.53 -16.39
CA LYS A 313 14.91 0.74 -16.31
C LYS A 313 15.31 1.42 -15.00
N ARG A 314 14.51 2.38 -14.55
CA ARG A 314 14.71 3.03 -13.25
C ARG A 314 14.52 2.04 -12.09
N ALA A 315 13.51 1.18 -12.14
CA ALA A 315 13.28 0.17 -11.13
C ALA A 315 14.40 -0.87 -11.03
N CYS A 316 15.02 -1.24 -12.16
CA CYS A 316 16.18 -2.11 -12.16
C CYS A 316 17.44 -1.45 -11.56
N ALA A 317 17.58 -0.12 -11.71
CA ALA A 317 18.72 0.64 -11.18
C ALA A 317 18.55 1.05 -9.71
N ASP A 318 17.31 1.16 -9.22
CA ASP A 318 16.97 1.65 -7.89
C ASP A 318 15.99 0.69 -7.21
N SER A 319 16.49 -0.09 -6.27
CA SER A 319 15.68 -1.06 -5.51
C SER A 319 14.53 -0.42 -4.70
N ALA A 320 14.70 0.83 -4.29
CA ALA A 320 13.62 1.59 -3.64
C ALA A 320 12.49 1.90 -4.62
N TYR A 321 12.83 2.14 -5.88
CA TYR A 321 11.85 2.41 -6.92
C TYR A 321 11.21 1.14 -7.50
N GLU A 322 11.84 -0.04 -7.39
CA GLU A 322 11.27 -1.33 -7.82
C GLU A 322 9.86 -1.52 -7.25
N ASN A 323 9.69 -1.37 -5.93
CA ASN A 323 8.39 -1.50 -5.28
C ASN A 323 7.36 -0.50 -5.83
N THR A 324 7.78 0.71 -6.14
CA THR A 324 6.91 1.73 -6.75
C THR A 324 6.47 1.31 -8.15
N PHE A 325 7.38 0.81 -8.99
CA PHE A 325 7.07 0.33 -10.33
C PHE A 325 6.10 -0.86 -10.28
N ARG A 326 6.44 -1.89 -9.50
CA ARG A 326 5.63 -3.11 -9.37
C ARG A 326 4.22 -2.82 -8.86
N ARG A 327 4.12 -1.98 -7.84
CA ARG A 327 2.84 -1.62 -7.23
C ARG A 327 1.97 -0.73 -8.12
N LEU A 328 2.54 0.34 -8.69
CA LEU A 328 1.75 1.37 -9.38
C LEU A 328 1.54 1.08 -10.87
N HIS A 329 2.43 0.32 -11.50
CA HIS A 329 2.36 0.03 -12.93
C HIS A 329 2.05 -1.42 -13.26
N LEU A 330 2.23 -2.34 -12.31
CA LEU A 330 1.93 -3.75 -12.48
C LEU A 330 0.86 -4.27 -11.51
N ASN A 331 0.40 -3.46 -10.58
CA ASN A 331 -0.53 -3.83 -9.50
C ASN A 331 -0.08 -5.06 -8.70
N GLN A 332 1.22 -5.35 -8.67
CA GLN A 332 1.77 -6.35 -7.79
C GLN A 332 1.80 -5.82 -6.36
N ARG A 333 1.25 -6.58 -5.43
CA ARG A 333 1.34 -6.27 -4.01
C ARG A 333 2.76 -6.54 -3.52
N THR A 334 3.44 -5.52 -3.04
CA THR A 334 4.81 -5.64 -2.51
C THR A 334 4.79 -5.56 -0.98
N GLU A 335 5.68 -6.33 -0.34
CA GLU A 335 5.70 -6.45 1.12
C GLU A 335 6.08 -5.16 1.85
N GLN A 336 6.74 -4.19 1.17
CA GLN A 336 7.18 -2.95 1.83
C GLN A 336 7.30 -1.74 0.89
N ALA A 337 7.13 -0.55 1.50
CA ALA A 337 7.29 0.72 0.83
C ALA A 337 8.70 0.95 0.28
N VAL A 338 9.73 0.63 1.06
CA VAL A 338 11.16 0.74 0.68
C VAL A 338 11.96 -0.25 1.51
N ARG A 339 12.54 -1.26 0.89
CA ARG A 339 13.55 -2.11 1.56
C ARG A 339 14.85 -1.33 1.64
N VAL A 340 15.31 -1.08 2.86
CA VAL A 340 16.62 -0.44 3.10
C VAL A 340 17.77 -1.36 2.68
N VAL A 341 17.56 -2.66 2.82
CA VAL A 341 18.55 -3.70 2.54
C VAL A 341 18.16 -4.49 1.31
N PRO A 342 18.91 -4.40 0.18
CA PRO A 342 18.74 -5.31 -0.94
C PRO A 342 19.15 -6.72 -0.52
N MET A 343 18.20 -7.65 -0.43
CA MET A 343 18.44 -8.98 0.15
C MET A 343 19.45 -9.82 -0.62
N HIS A 344 19.57 -9.62 -1.94
CA HIS A 344 20.62 -10.28 -2.73
C HIS A 344 22.05 -9.84 -2.35
N LEU A 345 22.24 -8.57 -1.93
CA LEU A 345 23.53 -8.09 -1.40
C LEU A 345 23.77 -8.60 0.03
N TRP A 346 22.72 -8.64 0.85
CA TRP A 346 22.79 -9.27 2.18
C TRP A 346 23.22 -10.73 2.07
N ASP A 347 22.55 -11.52 1.23
CA ASP A 347 22.81 -12.94 1.06
C ASP A 347 24.19 -13.25 0.42
N ALA A 348 24.74 -12.29 -0.31
CA ALA A 348 26.10 -12.36 -0.88
C ALA A 348 27.22 -11.99 0.11
N CYS A 349 26.88 -11.51 1.31
CA CYS A 349 27.85 -11.16 2.32
C CYS A 349 28.65 -12.38 2.81
N PRO A 350 29.93 -12.20 3.22
CA PRO A 350 30.81 -13.30 3.61
C PRO A 350 30.31 -14.04 4.87
N PRO A 351 30.74 -15.30 5.07
CA PRO A 351 30.38 -16.09 6.25
C PRO A 351 30.93 -15.47 7.53
N LEU A 352 30.28 -15.80 8.66
CA LEU A 352 30.77 -15.44 9.99
C LEU A 352 32.16 -16.08 10.24
N PRO A 353 33.12 -15.35 10.88
CA PRO A 353 34.34 -15.95 11.37
C PRO A 353 34.08 -17.10 12.37
N SER A 354 34.98 -18.03 12.44
CA SER A 354 34.89 -19.12 13.43
C SER A 354 34.89 -18.58 14.87
N PRO A 355 34.32 -19.33 15.84
CA PRO A 355 34.37 -18.93 17.24
C PRO A 355 35.79 -18.70 17.76
N GLU A 356 36.78 -19.46 17.25
CA GLU A 356 38.20 -19.32 17.58
C GLU A 356 38.77 -17.99 17.07
N GLU A 357 38.37 -17.55 15.87
CA GLU A 357 38.79 -16.27 15.31
C GLU A 357 38.16 -15.07 16.07
N LEU A 358 36.97 -15.24 16.63
CA LEU A 358 36.28 -14.22 17.43
C LEU A 358 36.78 -14.15 18.87
N LYS A 359 37.40 -15.23 19.38
CA LYS A 359 37.85 -15.34 20.77
C LYS A 359 38.88 -14.25 21.06
N GLY A 360 38.65 -13.51 22.16
CA GLY A 360 39.54 -12.43 22.60
C GLY A 360 39.56 -11.20 21.70
N LYS A 361 38.76 -11.15 20.63
CA LYS A 361 38.64 -9.97 19.77
C LYS A 361 37.79 -8.87 20.43
N HIS A 362 38.12 -7.61 20.07
CA HIS A 362 37.36 -6.47 20.54
C HIS A 362 35.99 -6.44 19.87
N CYS A 363 34.95 -6.27 20.68
CA CYS A 363 33.60 -6.06 20.17
C CYS A 363 32.80 -5.02 20.98
N ILE A 364 31.80 -4.45 20.36
CA ILE A 364 30.79 -3.59 20.98
C ILE A 364 29.50 -4.39 21.08
N GLY A 365 28.92 -4.46 22.27
CA GLY A 365 27.57 -4.97 22.47
C GLY A 365 26.53 -3.88 22.22
N ALA A 366 25.35 -4.25 21.71
CA ALA A 366 24.19 -3.35 21.71
C ALA A 366 22.92 -4.12 22.04
N LEU A 367 22.08 -3.54 22.87
CA LEU A 367 20.84 -4.11 23.37
C LEU A 367 19.67 -3.23 22.94
N ASP A 368 18.79 -3.76 22.12
CA ASP A 368 17.49 -3.14 21.82
C ASP A 368 16.38 -3.86 22.59
N LEU A 369 15.76 -3.12 23.50
CA LEU A 369 14.75 -3.63 24.41
C LEU A 369 13.38 -3.49 23.80
N SER A 370 12.66 -4.56 23.73
CA SER A 370 11.25 -4.51 23.37
C SER A 370 10.36 -4.21 24.58
N SER A 371 9.09 -3.85 24.31
CA SER A 371 8.06 -3.85 25.34
C SER A 371 7.88 -5.27 25.93
N LYS A 372 7.33 -5.37 27.14
CA LYS A 372 7.24 -6.59 28.00
C LYS A 372 6.83 -7.93 27.31
N ARG A 373 6.31 -7.89 26.08
CA ARG A 373 5.82 -9.07 25.32
C ARG A 373 6.46 -9.20 23.93
N ASP A 374 7.51 -8.46 23.65
CA ASP A 374 8.16 -8.44 22.35
C ASP A 374 9.52 -9.16 22.36
N MET A 375 10.13 -9.32 21.17
CA MET A 375 11.46 -9.92 21.05
C MET A 375 12.52 -8.93 21.53
N THR A 376 13.43 -9.38 22.39
CA THR A 376 14.61 -8.61 22.80
C THR A 376 15.80 -9.07 22.00
N ALA A 377 16.60 -8.12 21.50
CA ALA A 377 17.78 -8.39 20.71
C ALA A 377 19.04 -7.84 21.36
N PHE A 378 20.07 -8.67 21.44
CA PHE A 378 21.44 -8.28 21.76
C PHE A 378 22.35 -8.64 20.61
N VAL A 379 23.20 -7.70 20.19
CA VAL A 379 24.13 -7.91 19.07
C VAL A 379 25.54 -7.57 19.48
N GLN A 380 26.49 -8.46 19.18
CA GLN A 380 27.92 -8.15 19.22
C GLN A 380 28.39 -7.75 17.83
N TYR A 381 29.00 -6.58 17.71
CA TYR A 381 29.66 -6.13 16.48
C TYR A 381 31.18 -6.12 16.70
N PHE A 382 31.92 -6.79 15.82
CA PHE A 382 33.37 -6.89 15.82
C PHE A 382 33.94 -5.99 14.72
N PRO A 383 34.37 -4.76 15.03
CA PRO A 383 34.69 -3.75 14.01
C PRO A 383 35.87 -4.12 13.12
N GLU A 384 36.91 -4.81 13.67
CA GLU A 384 38.10 -5.24 12.93
C GLU A 384 37.79 -6.29 11.85
N LEU A 385 36.73 -7.06 12.04
CA LEU A 385 36.32 -8.15 11.16
C LEU A 385 35.02 -7.84 10.40
N ASN A 386 34.38 -6.71 10.70
CA ASN A 386 33.01 -6.39 10.28
C ASN A 386 32.03 -7.55 10.55
N ALA A 387 32.25 -8.30 11.65
CA ALA A 387 31.43 -9.46 11.99
C ALA A 387 30.35 -9.11 12.99
N VAL A 388 29.21 -9.81 12.90
CA VAL A 388 28.07 -9.61 13.78
C VAL A 388 27.54 -10.93 14.31
N VAL A 389 27.40 -11.04 15.64
CA VAL A 389 26.81 -12.20 16.30
C VAL A 389 25.57 -11.74 17.07
N PRO A 390 24.37 -12.09 16.61
CA PRO A 390 23.12 -11.69 17.25
C PRO A 390 22.64 -12.76 18.24
N HIS A 391 21.90 -12.32 19.27
CA HIS A 391 21.20 -13.15 20.25
C HIS A 391 19.80 -12.60 20.44
N PHE A 392 18.79 -13.48 20.47
CA PHE A 392 17.39 -13.10 20.56
C PHE A 392 16.67 -13.84 21.67
N TRP A 393 15.77 -13.17 22.38
CA TRP A 393 14.92 -13.75 23.41
C TRP A 393 13.46 -13.43 23.14
N VAL A 394 12.61 -14.41 23.40
CA VAL A 394 11.16 -14.30 23.28
C VAL A 394 10.51 -15.10 24.41
N THR A 395 9.34 -14.67 24.90
CA THR A 395 8.57 -15.48 25.85
C THR A 395 7.82 -16.59 25.10
N ARG A 396 7.56 -17.72 25.77
CA ARG A 396 6.78 -18.83 25.19
C ARG A 396 5.41 -18.39 24.73
N GLU A 397 4.70 -17.56 25.53
CA GLU A 397 3.40 -17.01 25.17
C GLU A 397 3.47 -16.16 23.89
N ALA A 398 4.46 -15.28 23.78
CA ALA A 398 4.65 -14.44 22.59
C ALA A 398 5.02 -15.27 21.34
N LEU A 399 5.78 -16.34 21.50
CA LEU A 399 6.12 -17.26 20.41
C LEU A 399 4.86 -17.94 19.84
N GLU A 400 3.98 -18.45 20.72
CA GLU A 400 2.75 -19.12 20.30
C GLU A 400 1.78 -18.16 19.60
N ASP A 401 1.59 -16.95 20.14
CA ASP A 401 0.75 -15.92 19.53
C ASP A 401 1.27 -15.50 18.16
N ARG A 402 2.59 -15.33 18.02
CA ARG A 402 3.22 -14.88 16.77
C ARG A 402 3.23 -15.95 15.71
N ARG A 403 3.46 -17.23 16.08
CA ARG A 403 3.36 -18.35 15.15
C ARG A 403 2.03 -18.34 14.37
N ARG A 404 0.94 -17.91 15.03
CA ARG A 404 -0.39 -17.82 14.41
C ARG A 404 -0.55 -16.59 13.50
N LYS A 405 0.12 -15.47 13.82
CA LYS A 405 -0.08 -14.17 13.16
C LYS A 405 0.91 -13.92 12.01
N ASP A 406 2.19 -14.16 12.23
CA ASP A 406 3.26 -13.61 11.39
C ASP A 406 3.69 -14.56 10.25
N ARG A 407 3.16 -15.79 10.17
CA ARG A 407 3.58 -16.86 9.21
C ARG A 407 5.09 -17.10 9.16
N VAL A 408 5.80 -16.84 10.25
CA VAL A 408 7.25 -16.94 10.42
C VAL A 408 7.57 -18.18 11.23
N PRO A 409 8.64 -18.98 10.89
CA PRO A 409 8.94 -20.24 11.53
C PRO A 409 9.69 -20.06 12.87
N TYR A 410 9.09 -19.34 13.83
CA TYR A 410 9.69 -19.10 15.16
C TYR A 410 10.03 -20.38 15.91
N ASP A 411 9.21 -21.42 15.77
CA ASP A 411 9.41 -22.74 16.37
C ASP A 411 10.65 -23.46 15.80
N VAL A 412 10.90 -23.32 14.50
CA VAL A 412 12.11 -23.84 13.85
C VAL A 412 13.34 -23.09 14.36
N TRP A 413 13.29 -21.76 14.41
CA TRP A 413 14.39 -20.94 14.92
C TRP A 413 14.72 -21.21 16.39
N ALA A 414 13.70 -21.45 17.21
CA ALA A 414 13.90 -21.84 18.61
C ALA A 414 14.53 -23.22 18.73
N LYS A 415 14.07 -24.22 17.95
CA LYS A 415 14.60 -25.57 17.90
C LYS A 415 16.06 -25.59 17.44
N ASP A 416 16.39 -24.77 16.43
CA ASP A 416 17.74 -24.70 15.87
C ASP A 416 18.69 -23.80 16.69
N GLY A 417 18.23 -23.24 17.81
CA GLY A 417 19.04 -22.43 18.73
C GLY A 417 19.27 -20.99 18.33
N TYR A 418 18.57 -20.50 17.30
CA TYR A 418 18.64 -19.09 16.87
C TYR A 418 17.80 -18.15 17.73
N LEU A 419 16.92 -18.67 18.58
CA LEU A 419 16.00 -17.90 19.39
C LEU A 419 15.88 -18.55 20.79
N HIS A 420 16.23 -17.81 21.84
CA HIS A 420 16.08 -18.24 23.22
C HIS A 420 14.64 -18.04 23.69
N VAL A 421 13.98 -19.15 24.06
CA VAL A 421 12.59 -19.11 24.57
C VAL A 421 12.61 -19.10 26.09
N LEU A 422 11.96 -18.08 26.68
CA LEU A 422 11.82 -17.92 28.13
C LEU A 422 10.44 -18.45 28.59
N ASP A 423 10.45 -19.27 29.65
CA ASP A 423 9.23 -19.82 30.27
C ASP A 423 8.54 -18.82 31.22
N SER A 424 8.65 -17.53 30.93
CA SER A 424 8.07 -16.44 31.69
C SER A 424 7.05 -15.67 30.84
N ARG A 425 6.12 -14.94 31.47
CA ARG A 425 5.14 -14.08 30.78
C ARG A 425 5.72 -12.77 30.27
N VAL A 426 6.89 -12.41 30.75
CA VAL A 426 7.64 -11.19 30.37
C VAL A 426 9.10 -11.56 30.21
N ILE A 427 9.84 -10.79 29.40
CA ILE A 427 11.28 -10.99 29.23
C ILE A 427 11.97 -10.81 30.60
N ASP A 428 12.65 -11.86 31.06
CA ASP A 428 13.49 -11.81 32.24
C ASP A 428 14.88 -11.27 31.88
N TYR A 429 15.11 -10.02 32.23
CA TYR A 429 16.35 -9.34 31.91
C TYR A 429 17.57 -9.90 32.69
N ASP A 430 17.38 -10.56 33.83
CA ASP A 430 18.51 -11.19 34.55
C ASP A 430 19.05 -12.38 33.75
N VAL A 431 18.20 -13.11 33.02
CA VAL A 431 18.63 -14.17 32.09
C VAL A 431 19.40 -13.57 30.89
N VAL A 432 18.92 -12.46 30.34
CA VAL A 432 19.62 -11.75 29.26
C VAL A 432 21.00 -11.28 29.73
N LEU A 433 21.08 -10.65 30.91
CA LEU A 433 22.34 -10.18 31.51
C LEU A 433 23.30 -11.30 31.82
N ALA A 434 22.81 -12.47 32.31
CA ALA A 434 23.64 -13.65 32.53
C ALA A 434 24.29 -14.15 31.23
N THR A 435 23.54 -14.14 30.13
CA THR A 435 24.06 -14.49 28.81
C THR A 435 25.09 -13.45 28.32
N ILE A 436 24.82 -12.14 28.45
CA ILE A 436 25.78 -11.09 28.11
C ILE A 436 27.09 -11.25 28.91
N LYS A 437 27.00 -11.56 30.21
CA LYS A 437 28.15 -11.84 31.08
C LYS A 437 28.94 -13.04 30.58
N ALA A 438 28.28 -14.14 30.20
CA ALA A 438 28.93 -15.34 29.67
C ALA A 438 29.67 -15.05 28.35
N ILE A 439 29.05 -14.32 27.44
CA ILE A 439 29.61 -13.87 26.16
C ILE A 439 30.85 -12.99 26.39
N GLY A 440 30.78 -12.03 27.31
CA GLY A 440 31.88 -11.12 27.63
C GLY A 440 33.13 -11.81 28.18
N LYS A 441 33.04 -13.07 28.69
CA LYS A 441 34.19 -13.85 29.11
C LYS A 441 34.99 -14.41 27.93
N THR A 442 34.39 -14.59 26.78
CA THR A 442 35.03 -15.18 25.58
C THR A 442 35.56 -14.12 24.62
N THR A 443 35.05 -12.90 24.72
CA THR A 443 35.39 -11.76 23.83
C THR A 443 35.90 -10.57 24.64
N ARG A 444 36.55 -9.60 23.99
CA ARG A 444 36.97 -8.34 24.64
C ARG A 444 35.87 -7.28 24.54
N MET A 445 34.67 -7.60 25.06
CA MET A 445 33.57 -6.66 25.15
C MET A 445 33.72 -5.80 26.40
N ARG A 446 33.89 -4.47 26.20
CA ARG A 446 33.99 -3.52 27.32
C ARG A 446 32.84 -2.51 27.31
N THR A 447 32.13 -2.40 26.19
CA THR A 447 31.11 -1.37 25.98
C THR A 447 29.82 -2.03 25.50
N VAL A 448 28.71 -1.59 26.06
CA VAL A 448 27.36 -1.98 25.64
C VAL A 448 26.54 -0.73 25.38
N ALA A 449 26.02 -0.58 24.16
CA ALA A 449 25.06 0.45 23.80
C ALA A 449 23.63 -0.01 24.17
N VAL A 450 22.86 0.88 24.79
CA VAL A 450 21.47 0.63 25.20
C VAL A 450 20.62 1.80 24.76
N ASP A 451 19.38 1.56 24.34
CA ASP A 451 18.45 2.65 24.03
C ASP A 451 18.19 3.53 25.27
N THR A 452 18.05 4.82 25.05
CA THR A 452 17.77 5.79 26.13
C THR A 452 16.42 5.56 26.83
N TRP A 453 15.50 4.82 26.20
CA TRP A 453 14.18 4.47 26.76
C TRP A 453 14.27 3.22 27.66
N ASN A 454 13.81 3.29 28.90
CA ASN A 454 13.83 2.20 29.89
C ASN A 454 15.25 1.73 30.33
N SER A 455 16.29 2.53 30.14
CA SER A 455 17.68 2.12 30.37
C SER A 455 18.12 2.08 31.84
N ALA A 456 17.49 2.86 32.73
CA ALA A 456 17.99 3.08 34.10
C ALA A 456 18.23 1.80 34.92
N TYR A 457 17.35 0.78 34.77
CA TYR A 457 17.55 -0.52 35.46
C TYR A 457 18.74 -1.28 34.90
N LEU A 458 18.87 -1.32 33.58
CA LEU A 458 19.91 -2.09 32.90
C LEU A 458 21.27 -1.41 32.98
N GLU A 459 21.31 -0.07 32.98
CA GLU A 459 22.53 0.70 33.15
C GLU A 459 23.24 0.31 34.43
N GLY A 460 22.54 0.36 35.59
CA GLY A 460 23.11 -0.03 36.87
C GLY A 460 23.56 -1.51 36.93
N LYS A 461 22.84 -2.42 36.27
CA LYS A 461 23.20 -3.84 36.21
C LYS A 461 24.40 -4.11 35.31
N LEU A 462 24.49 -3.45 34.15
CA LEU A 462 25.64 -3.57 33.26
C LEU A 462 26.90 -2.94 33.85
N ASP A 463 26.78 -1.84 34.59
CA ASP A 463 27.86 -1.21 35.32
C ASP A 463 28.41 -2.14 36.41
N GLN A 464 27.53 -2.82 37.16
CA GLN A 464 27.93 -3.87 38.11
C GLN A 464 28.69 -5.05 37.45
N LEU A 465 28.45 -5.29 36.17
CA LEU A 465 29.17 -6.25 35.35
C LEU A 465 30.46 -5.69 34.75
N HIS A 466 30.83 -4.44 35.08
CA HIS A 466 32.02 -3.72 34.61
C HIS A 466 32.00 -3.42 33.10
N TYR A 467 30.81 -3.24 32.53
CA TYR A 467 30.65 -2.71 31.15
C TYR A 467 30.45 -1.21 31.20
N GLU A 468 31.12 -0.50 30.31
CA GLU A 468 30.83 0.89 30.02
C GLU A 468 29.54 0.96 29.21
N VAL A 469 28.52 1.66 29.71
CA VAL A 469 27.23 1.81 29.07
C VAL A 469 27.19 3.08 28.23
N ILE A 470 26.82 2.94 26.96
CA ILE A 470 26.52 4.07 26.08
C ILE A 470 25.01 4.16 25.91
N LEU A 471 24.40 5.23 26.40
CA LEU A 471 23.02 5.56 26.13
C LEU A 471 22.91 6.06 24.68
N TYR A 472 22.41 5.22 23.78
CA TYR A 472 22.37 5.48 22.35
C TYR A 472 20.97 5.88 21.92
N GLY A 473 20.80 7.15 21.52
CA GLY A 473 19.48 7.64 21.06
C GLY A 473 19.11 7.13 19.68
N GLN A 474 17.86 6.70 19.49
CA GLN A 474 17.32 6.25 18.21
C GLN A 474 16.76 7.39 17.33
N GLY A 475 17.17 8.65 17.58
CA GLY A 475 16.82 9.82 16.78
C GLY A 475 17.67 9.95 15.51
N PHE A 476 17.27 10.84 14.60
CA PHE A 476 17.99 11.10 13.33
C PHE A 476 19.46 11.42 13.53
N LYS A 477 19.79 12.30 14.48
CA LYS A 477 21.18 12.72 14.73
C LYS A 477 22.13 11.56 15.02
N SER A 478 21.70 10.60 15.82
CA SER A 478 22.52 9.45 16.21
C SER A 478 22.49 8.34 15.17
N MET A 479 21.32 8.07 14.60
CA MET A 479 21.13 6.94 13.70
C MET A 479 21.65 7.19 12.29
N THR A 480 21.65 8.44 11.77
CA THR A 480 22.06 8.72 10.39
C THR A 480 23.48 8.24 10.06
N PRO A 481 24.53 8.55 10.85
CA PRO A 481 25.87 8.07 10.55
C PRO A 481 25.98 6.54 10.61
N ALA A 482 25.33 5.92 11.58
CA ALA A 482 25.33 4.48 11.77
C ALA A 482 24.60 3.74 10.63
N MET A 483 23.44 4.27 10.18
CA MET A 483 22.69 3.76 9.03
C MET A 483 23.50 3.83 7.73
N LYS A 484 24.21 4.95 7.51
CA LYS A 484 25.10 5.10 6.33
C LYS A 484 26.19 4.03 6.34
N LYS A 485 26.85 3.80 7.50
CA LYS A 485 27.90 2.79 7.60
C LYS A 485 27.35 1.38 7.47
N PHE A 486 26.20 1.09 8.03
CA PHE A 486 25.51 -0.18 7.88
C PHE A 486 25.23 -0.50 6.40
N LYS A 487 24.66 0.44 5.66
CA LYS A 487 24.39 0.31 4.22
C LYS A 487 25.69 0.10 3.42
N GLU A 488 26.72 0.89 3.71
CA GLU A 488 28.05 0.78 3.08
C GLU A 488 28.63 -0.64 3.24
N LEU A 489 28.62 -1.19 4.46
CA LEU A 489 29.14 -2.54 4.74
C LEU A 489 28.42 -3.64 3.94
N ILE A 490 27.12 -3.48 3.69
CA ILE A 490 26.32 -4.42 2.90
C ILE A 490 26.63 -4.25 1.41
N ILE A 491 26.64 -3.01 0.90
CA ILE A 491 26.91 -2.71 -0.52
C ILE A 491 28.31 -3.17 -0.91
N GLU A 492 29.29 -2.99 -0.04
CA GLU A 492 30.67 -3.42 -0.26
C GLU A 492 30.89 -4.92 -0.01
N GLY A 493 29.85 -5.68 0.42
CA GLY A 493 29.96 -7.08 0.75
C GLY A 493 30.92 -7.38 1.90
N LYS A 494 31.05 -6.47 2.87
CA LYS A 494 32.02 -6.58 3.98
C LYS A 494 31.39 -7.07 5.28
N LEU A 495 30.07 -6.99 5.44
CA LEU A 495 29.40 -7.40 6.66
C LEU A 495 29.37 -8.93 6.79
N ARG A 496 29.91 -9.48 7.86
CA ARG A 496 29.98 -10.94 8.11
C ARG A 496 28.94 -11.35 9.15
N HIS A 497 27.73 -11.68 8.70
CA HIS A 497 26.59 -12.00 9.57
C HIS A 497 26.23 -13.50 9.61
N GLY A 498 26.92 -14.32 8.83
CA GLY A 498 26.77 -15.78 8.85
C GLY A 498 25.41 -16.31 8.43
N GLY A 499 24.57 -15.51 7.77
CA GLY A 499 23.24 -15.96 7.34
C GLY A 499 22.25 -16.21 8.47
N HIS A 500 22.45 -15.65 9.68
CA HIS A 500 21.58 -15.88 10.83
C HIS A 500 20.10 -15.60 10.47
N PRO A 501 19.18 -16.59 10.53
CA PRO A 501 17.86 -16.49 9.92
C PRO A 501 16.96 -15.41 10.52
N VAL A 502 17.01 -15.22 11.85
CA VAL A 502 16.24 -14.17 12.54
C VAL A 502 16.74 -12.78 12.13
N LEU A 503 18.07 -12.58 12.10
CA LEU A 503 18.65 -11.29 11.70
C LEU A 503 18.40 -11.01 10.22
N ARG A 504 18.49 -12.04 9.36
CA ARG A 504 18.15 -11.93 7.92
C ARG A 504 16.70 -11.50 7.70
N TRP A 505 15.77 -12.13 8.43
CA TRP A 505 14.35 -11.76 8.37
C TRP A 505 14.15 -10.30 8.80
N MET A 506 14.76 -9.88 9.91
CA MET A 506 14.69 -8.50 10.40
C MET A 506 15.33 -7.49 9.43
N ALA A 507 16.41 -7.86 8.74
CA ALA A 507 17.02 -7.03 7.70
C ALA A 507 16.08 -6.82 6.50
N GLY A 508 15.35 -7.87 6.10
CA GLY A 508 14.33 -7.80 5.08
C GLY A 508 13.13 -6.91 5.44
N ASN A 509 12.83 -6.77 6.74
CA ASN A 509 11.74 -5.95 7.26
C ASN A 509 12.13 -4.47 7.45
N LEU A 510 13.44 -4.15 7.44
CA LEU A 510 13.91 -2.82 7.77
C LEU A 510 13.41 -1.77 6.77
N ALA A 511 12.64 -0.82 7.26
CA ALA A 511 12.31 0.42 6.58
C ALA A 511 12.97 1.62 7.26
N GLU A 512 13.20 2.67 6.50
CA GLU A 512 13.75 3.92 7.03
C GLU A 512 12.74 5.07 6.98
N GLN A 513 12.95 6.03 7.85
CA GLN A 513 12.30 7.32 7.81
C GLN A 513 13.34 8.38 7.49
N LEU A 514 12.99 9.30 6.58
CA LEU A 514 13.79 10.48 6.23
C LEU A 514 13.19 11.72 6.89
N ASP A 515 14.03 12.65 7.29
CA ASP A 515 13.62 14.00 7.63
C ASP A 515 13.80 14.96 6.41
N PRO A 516 13.32 16.21 6.47
CA PRO A 516 13.47 17.17 5.38
C PRO A 516 14.92 17.50 4.99
N ALA A 517 15.90 17.15 5.81
CA ALA A 517 17.34 17.33 5.55
C ALA A 517 18.02 16.03 5.12
N ASP A 518 17.24 15.02 4.66
CA ASP A 518 17.70 13.69 4.23
C ASP A 518 18.45 12.90 5.32
N ASN A 519 18.27 13.23 6.59
CA ASN A 519 18.73 12.37 7.66
C ASN A 519 17.83 11.15 7.78
N THR A 520 18.45 10.00 8.09
CA THR A 520 17.76 8.71 8.08
C THR A 520 17.82 8.01 9.44
N ARG A 521 16.74 7.29 9.78
CA ARG A 521 16.68 6.40 10.92
C ARG A 521 15.81 5.18 10.63
N PRO A 522 15.99 4.04 11.35
CA PRO A 522 15.03 2.94 11.29
C PRO A 522 13.62 3.39 11.65
N SER A 523 12.62 2.90 10.93
CA SER A 523 11.22 3.23 11.16
C SER A 523 10.41 2.00 11.50
N ARG A 524 10.13 1.78 12.79
CA ARG A 524 9.25 0.68 13.24
C ARG A 524 7.83 0.79 12.67
N LYS A 525 7.34 2.00 12.42
CA LYS A 525 6.01 2.25 11.84
C LYS A 525 5.91 1.82 10.37
N ASN A 526 6.98 2.00 9.61
CA ASN A 526 7.02 1.72 8.17
C ASN A 526 7.63 0.34 7.87
N SER A 527 8.20 -0.33 8.86
CA SER A 527 8.72 -1.69 8.75
C SER A 527 7.56 -2.69 8.72
N GLY A 528 7.67 -3.71 7.87
CA GLY A 528 6.62 -4.72 7.70
C GLY A 528 6.41 -5.57 8.96
N ASP A 529 7.48 -5.77 9.76
CA ASP A 529 7.49 -6.56 10.99
C ASP A 529 8.68 -6.16 11.87
N LYS A 530 9.14 -7.03 12.76
CA LYS A 530 10.22 -6.75 13.72
C LYS A 530 11.55 -6.44 13.07
N ILE A 531 12.26 -5.48 13.66
CA ILE A 531 13.58 -5.00 13.23
C ILE A 531 14.60 -4.87 14.38
N ASP A 532 14.26 -5.33 15.58
CA ASP A 532 15.01 -5.06 16.82
C ASP A 532 16.49 -5.49 16.71
N GLY A 533 16.79 -6.64 16.08
CA GLY A 533 18.17 -7.08 15.88
C GLY A 533 18.98 -6.21 14.95
N VAL A 534 18.35 -5.67 13.91
CA VAL A 534 19.02 -4.74 12.98
C VAL A 534 19.20 -3.37 13.62
N VAL A 535 18.23 -2.91 14.40
CA VAL A 535 18.35 -1.68 15.20
C VAL A 535 19.51 -1.80 16.17
N ALA A 536 19.61 -2.92 16.91
CA ALA A 536 20.74 -3.19 17.80
C ALA A 536 22.08 -3.21 17.03
N LEU A 537 22.15 -3.83 15.84
CA LEU A 537 23.35 -3.81 15.01
C LEU A 537 23.75 -2.38 14.60
N ILE A 538 22.80 -1.58 14.16
CA ILE A 538 23.04 -0.17 13.80
C ILE A 538 23.53 0.62 15.01
N MET A 539 22.96 0.40 16.20
CA MET A 539 23.41 1.01 17.44
C MET A 539 24.85 0.59 17.79
N ALA A 540 25.22 -0.69 17.62
CA ALA A 540 26.58 -1.18 17.87
C ALA A 540 27.60 -0.53 16.93
N ILE A 541 27.27 -0.41 15.64
CA ILE A 541 28.08 0.29 14.64
C ILE A 541 28.26 1.76 15.03
N GLY A 542 27.18 2.44 15.40
CA GLY A 542 27.21 3.84 15.79
C GLY A 542 27.98 4.07 17.11
N ALA A 543 27.85 3.21 18.10
CA ALA A 543 28.62 3.27 19.35
C ALA A 543 30.11 3.07 19.09
N TRP A 544 30.48 2.20 18.14
CA TRP A 544 31.86 2.08 17.68
C TRP A 544 32.37 3.39 17.05
N GLN A 545 31.60 4.00 16.15
CA GLN A 545 31.99 5.25 15.50
C GLN A 545 32.20 6.39 16.51
N LEU A 546 31.43 6.45 17.58
CA LEU A 546 31.61 7.44 18.67
C LEU A 546 32.91 7.24 19.44
N LYS A 547 33.42 6.01 19.53
CA LYS A 547 34.65 5.66 20.26
C LYS A 547 35.90 5.61 19.40
N ALA A 548 35.74 5.45 18.10
CA ALA A 548 36.89 5.47 17.20
C ALA A 548 37.57 6.85 17.32
N PRO A 549 38.88 6.91 17.61
CA PRO A 549 39.59 8.18 17.64
C PRO A 549 39.34 8.88 16.30
N SER A 550 38.83 10.13 16.36
CA SER A 550 38.70 10.95 15.16
C SER A 550 40.09 11.09 14.55
N ARG A 551 40.39 10.32 13.47
CA ARG A 551 41.58 10.59 12.66
C ARG A 551 41.42 12.00 12.15
N SER A 552 42.28 12.88 12.63
CA SER A 552 42.35 14.24 12.15
C SER A 552 42.65 14.22 10.64
N VAL A 553 41.87 14.95 9.85
CA VAL A 553 42.10 15.11 8.40
C VAL A 553 43.52 15.65 8.11
N TYR A 554 44.20 16.19 9.14
CA TYR A 554 45.56 16.68 9.10
C TYR A 554 46.63 15.58 9.24
N GLU A 555 46.31 14.37 9.67
CA GLU A 555 47.28 13.26 9.74
C GLU A 555 47.54 12.61 8.39
N ASP A 556 46.59 12.68 7.45
CA ASP A 556 46.74 12.13 6.09
C ASP A 556 47.31 13.17 5.07
N ARG A 557 47.31 14.47 5.42
CA ARG A 557 47.87 15.52 4.60
C ARG A 557 49.03 16.17 5.35
N GLY A 558 50.20 15.60 5.28
CA GLY A 558 51.39 16.17 5.91
C GLY A 558 51.42 17.71 5.80
N LEU A 559 51.80 18.38 6.90
CA LEU A 559 51.96 19.83 6.96
C LEU A 559 52.79 20.32 5.75
N LEU A 560 52.13 20.91 4.76
CA LEU A 560 52.82 21.75 3.77
C LEU A 560 53.38 22.97 4.51
N ARG A 561 54.67 22.94 4.85
CA ARG A 561 55.41 24.16 5.19
C ARG A 561 55.52 24.98 3.92
N VAL A 562 54.90 26.15 3.89
CA VAL A 562 55.16 27.24 2.94
C VAL A 562 56.47 27.92 3.33
#